data_b2e841bffe43a8910674b88a0930c10c
#
_entry.id   b2e841bffe43a8910674b88a0930c10c
#
_cell.length_a   1.000
_cell.length_b   1.000
_cell.length_c   1.000
_cell.angle_alpha   90.00
_cell.angle_beta   90.00
_cell.angle_gamma   90.00
#
_symmetry.space_group_name_H-M   'P 1'
#
loop_
_entity.id
_entity.type
_entity.pdbx_description
1 polymer ?
#
loop_
_entity_poly.entity_id
_entity_poly.type
_entity_poly.pdbx_seq_one_letter_code
_entity_poly.pdbx_strand_id
1 'polypeptide(L)'
;MAGLILPDADWRHRAGLDRLVRTLGEVRYVGGCVRDTLLQIPVSDIDLATPLAPETVVEYLKEAGITAVPTGIAHGTITAVIESGPVEVTTLRRDLSTDGRHATVAFTDDWREDAARRDFTMNALYADPATGEIFDYFGGRADLDARHVRFIGDPYHRIAEDHLRILRFFRFLARFGDAPDAAGLDACGARAKDLMALSRERIRDELLKLLVAKNAVRVVRLMLERGIFAPVLPEIVSADLLEHLVLRETAVAAPDPIRRLAALIPADGSETIGARLKLSNRQRRRLAAAVVPPEGEALHLAYRAGREGAIDRLLLSDRPVTEVRTVADWEAPRFRLTGGAIVARGVKAGPDVARLLRQVE
;
A
#
# COMPACT_ATOMS: atom_id res chain seq x y z
N MET A 1 24.76 -2.24 -29.17
CA MET A 1 23.58 -2.86 -28.54
C MET A 1 22.46 -1.82 -28.59
N ALA A 2 21.29 -2.16 -29.13
CA ALA A 2 20.15 -1.24 -29.10
C ALA A 2 19.83 -0.95 -27.61
N GLY A 3 19.75 0.32 -27.25
CA GLY A 3 19.42 0.72 -25.89
C GLY A 3 18.07 0.17 -25.46
N LEU A 4 17.95 -0.21 -24.22
CA LEU A 4 16.68 -0.67 -23.64
C LEU A 4 15.71 0.52 -23.62
N ILE A 5 14.55 0.39 -24.27
CA ILE A 5 13.57 1.47 -24.39
C ILE A 5 12.33 1.14 -23.54
N LEU A 6 11.85 2.12 -22.79
CA LEU A 6 10.58 2.05 -22.05
C LEU A 6 9.42 1.95 -23.04
N PRO A 7 8.57 0.93 -22.98
CA PRO A 7 7.40 0.80 -23.82
C PRO A 7 6.52 2.06 -23.77
N ASP A 8 5.87 2.35 -24.87
CA ASP A 8 4.85 3.38 -24.89
C ASP A 8 3.67 2.98 -24.01
N ALA A 9 3.08 3.97 -23.29
CA ALA A 9 1.99 3.76 -22.36
C ALA A 9 1.15 5.04 -22.21
N ASP A 10 -0.15 4.90 -22.02
CA ASP A 10 -1.11 6.01 -21.97
C ASP A 10 -0.73 7.11 -20.97
N TRP A 11 -0.14 6.74 -19.83
CA TRP A 11 0.27 7.69 -18.81
C TRP A 11 1.36 8.67 -19.30
N ARG A 12 2.18 8.28 -20.29
CA ARG A 12 3.23 9.14 -20.86
C ARG A 12 2.63 10.29 -21.71
N HIS A 13 1.39 10.12 -22.15
CA HIS A 13 0.65 11.08 -22.96
C HIS A 13 -0.39 11.89 -22.15
N ARG A 14 -0.30 11.84 -20.81
CA ARG A 14 -1.21 12.61 -19.95
C ARG A 14 -1.10 14.11 -20.23
N ALA A 15 -2.26 14.79 -20.27
CA ALA A 15 -2.34 16.23 -20.51
C ALA A 15 -1.47 17.03 -19.55
N GLY A 16 -0.61 17.90 -20.07
CA GLY A 16 0.32 18.71 -19.31
C GLY A 16 1.67 18.07 -19.00
N LEU A 17 1.83 16.74 -19.13
CA LEU A 17 3.09 16.06 -18.77
C LEU A 17 4.24 16.47 -19.71
N ASP A 18 4.01 16.53 -21.01
CA ASP A 18 5.01 16.94 -21.98
C ASP A 18 5.44 18.43 -21.78
N ARG A 19 4.50 19.30 -21.39
CA ARG A 19 4.81 20.68 -21.00
C ARG A 19 5.69 20.72 -19.75
N LEU A 20 5.38 19.91 -18.73
CA LEU A 20 6.16 19.81 -17.50
C LEU A 20 7.60 19.36 -17.81
N VAL A 21 7.75 18.29 -18.60
CA VAL A 21 9.06 17.74 -19.00
C VAL A 21 9.89 18.79 -19.74
N ARG A 22 9.30 19.49 -20.70
CA ARG A 22 9.99 20.57 -21.45
C ARG A 22 10.37 21.76 -20.57
N THR A 23 9.53 22.11 -19.59
CA THR A 23 9.80 23.18 -18.64
C THR A 23 11.02 22.89 -17.77
N LEU A 24 11.15 21.64 -17.32
CA LEU A 24 12.25 21.22 -16.45
C LEU A 24 13.56 20.93 -17.22
N GLY A 25 13.47 20.59 -18.51
CA GLY A 25 14.63 20.27 -19.36
C GLY A 25 15.28 18.96 -19.01
N GLU A 26 16.27 18.96 -18.13
CA GLU A 26 16.97 17.72 -17.70
C GLU A 26 16.14 17.01 -16.64
N VAL A 27 15.40 15.97 -17.05
CA VAL A 27 14.50 15.21 -16.19
C VAL A 27 14.35 13.78 -16.70
N ARG A 28 14.16 12.81 -15.78
CA ARG A 28 13.86 11.43 -16.12
C ARG A 28 12.69 10.92 -15.31
N TYR A 29 11.88 10.04 -15.90
CA TYR A 29 10.97 9.20 -15.16
C TYR A 29 11.75 8.27 -14.25
N VAL A 30 11.22 7.92 -13.07
CA VAL A 30 11.96 7.11 -12.12
C VAL A 30 11.09 6.17 -11.29
N GLY A 31 11.63 5.03 -10.90
CA GLY A 31 11.04 4.18 -9.87
C GLY A 31 9.77 3.47 -10.29
N GLY A 32 8.67 3.77 -9.61
CA GLY A 32 7.39 3.06 -9.76
C GLY A 32 6.84 3.08 -11.17
N CYS A 33 6.78 4.23 -11.83
CA CYS A 33 6.23 4.36 -13.17
C CYS A 33 7.06 3.62 -14.22
N VAL A 34 8.39 3.62 -14.11
CA VAL A 34 9.27 2.86 -15.02
C VAL A 34 9.10 1.35 -14.82
N ARG A 35 9.19 0.90 -13.56
CA ARG A 35 9.03 -0.52 -13.19
C ARG A 35 7.66 -1.07 -13.63
N ASP A 36 6.59 -0.38 -13.28
CA ASP A 36 5.22 -0.87 -13.52
C ASP A 36 4.92 -0.90 -15.02
N THR A 37 5.44 0.06 -15.81
CA THR A 37 5.37 0.02 -17.28
C THR A 37 6.08 -1.20 -17.85
N LEU A 38 7.29 -1.51 -17.39
CA LEU A 38 8.04 -2.70 -17.83
C LEU A 38 7.35 -4.01 -17.46
N LEU A 39 6.58 -4.02 -16.37
CA LEU A 39 5.76 -5.16 -15.92
C LEU A 39 4.38 -5.20 -16.54
N GLN A 40 4.02 -4.21 -17.38
CA GLN A 40 2.68 -4.05 -17.95
C GLN A 40 1.58 -3.95 -16.87
N ILE A 41 1.91 -3.30 -15.75
CA ILE A 41 0.98 -3.01 -14.65
C ILE A 41 0.51 -1.56 -14.79
N PRO A 42 -0.76 -1.25 -14.52
CA PRO A 42 -1.24 0.13 -14.53
C PRO A 42 -0.43 1.04 -13.63
N VAL A 43 0.01 2.18 -14.17
CA VAL A 43 0.77 3.21 -13.45
C VAL A 43 -0.21 4.18 -12.79
N SER A 44 -0.13 4.35 -11.46
CA SER A 44 -0.93 5.30 -10.70
C SER A 44 -0.24 6.66 -10.57
N ASP A 45 1.01 6.65 -10.17
CA ASP A 45 1.76 7.84 -9.80
C ASP A 45 2.95 8.01 -10.75
N ILE A 46 3.23 9.26 -11.13
CA ILE A 46 4.37 9.60 -11.99
C ILE A 46 5.38 10.34 -11.14
N ASP A 47 6.59 9.79 -11.08
CA ASP A 47 7.73 10.37 -10.40
C ASP A 47 8.78 10.79 -11.43
N LEU A 48 9.21 12.03 -11.32
CA LEU A 48 10.31 12.61 -12.09
C LEU A 48 11.50 12.86 -11.17
N ALA A 49 12.69 12.62 -11.68
CA ALA A 49 13.95 12.99 -11.04
C ALA A 49 14.69 14.02 -11.89
N THR A 50 15.35 15.02 -11.28
CA THR A 50 16.08 16.09 -11.96
C THR A 50 17.29 16.52 -11.15
N PRO A 51 18.41 16.95 -11.78
CA PRO A 51 19.54 17.56 -11.08
C PRO A 51 19.25 19.00 -10.61
N LEU A 52 18.14 19.63 -11.09
CA LEU A 52 17.78 20.98 -10.68
C LEU A 52 17.51 21.06 -9.17
N ALA A 53 18.03 22.13 -8.53
CA ALA A 53 17.71 22.42 -7.12
C ALA A 53 16.20 22.65 -6.94
N PRO A 54 15.61 22.33 -5.77
CA PRO A 54 14.18 22.48 -5.53
C PRO A 54 13.66 23.89 -5.78
N GLU A 55 14.44 24.92 -5.44
CA GLU A 55 14.12 26.31 -5.65
C GLU A 55 14.00 26.63 -7.14
N THR A 56 14.95 26.14 -7.94
CA THR A 56 14.95 26.30 -9.41
C THR A 56 13.76 25.57 -10.04
N VAL A 57 13.40 24.38 -9.56
CA VAL A 57 12.19 23.68 -9.99
C VAL A 57 10.96 24.55 -9.75
N VAL A 58 10.82 25.16 -8.56
CA VAL A 58 9.68 26.04 -8.23
C VAL A 58 9.64 27.26 -9.15
N GLU A 59 10.79 27.90 -9.43
CA GLU A 59 10.90 29.04 -10.33
C GLU A 59 10.44 28.68 -11.76
N TYR A 60 10.96 27.62 -12.33
CA TYR A 60 10.61 27.19 -13.70
C TYR A 60 9.13 26.82 -13.82
N LEU A 61 8.57 26.11 -12.82
CA LEU A 61 7.16 25.79 -12.82
C LEU A 61 6.29 27.05 -12.75
N LYS A 62 6.67 28.03 -11.91
CA LYS A 62 5.96 29.31 -11.78
C LYS A 62 5.99 30.10 -13.09
N GLU A 63 7.14 30.22 -13.73
CA GLU A 63 7.28 30.92 -15.03
C GLU A 63 6.45 30.26 -16.14
N ALA A 64 6.37 28.92 -16.10
CA ALA A 64 5.52 28.14 -16.99
C ALA A 64 4.02 28.16 -16.62
N GLY A 65 3.62 28.82 -15.53
CA GLY A 65 2.22 28.81 -15.04
C GLY A 65 1.74 27.46 -14.57
N ILE A 66 2.65 26.60 -14.07
CA ILE A 66 2.34 25.30 -13.46
C ILE A 66 2.37 25.48 -11.94
N THR A 67 1.33 25.03 -11.26
CA THR A 67 1.26 25.12 -9.79
C THR A 67 2.28 24.18 -9.14
N ALA A 68 3.18 24.74 -8.33
CA ALA A 68 4.17 24.01 -7.56
C ALA A 68 3.74 23.94 -6.08
N VAL A 69 3.64 22.73 -5.51
CA VAL A 69 3.34 22.52 -4.09
C VAL A 69 4.59 21.91 -3.44
N PRO A 70 5.21 22.61 -2.46
CA PRO A 70 6.43 22.10 -1.79
C PRO A 70 6.08 21.05 -0.75
N THR A 71 5.72 19.84 -1.17
CA THR A 71 5.29 18.73 -0.32
C THR A 71 6.42 18.16 0.52
N GLY A 72 7.67 18.34 0.11
CA GLY A 72 8.84 17.83 0.82
C GLY A 72 10.14 18.55 0.42
N ILE A 73 10.15 19.89 0.45
CA ILE A 73 11.28 20.70 -0.03
C ILE A 73 12.60 20.39 0.67
N ALA A 74 12.57 20.10 1.98
CA ALA A 74 13.74 19.68 2.74
C ALA A 74 14.36 18.35 2.24
N HIS A 75 13.59 17.56 1.51
CA HIS A 75 13.99 16.31 0.88
C HIS A 75 14.07 16.42 -0.64
N GLY A 76 13.95 17.62 -1.19
CA GLY A 76 14.05 17.88 -2.62
C GLY A 76 12.80 17.53 -3.42
N THR A 77 11.63 17.30 -2.80
CA THR A 77 10.42 16.90 -3.51
C THR A 77 9.44 18.06 -3.64
N ILE A 78 9.03 18.35 -4.88
CA ILE A 78 8.01 19.33 -5.26
C ILE A 78 6.91 18.59 -6.03
N THR A 79 5.66 18.83 -5.69
CA THR A 79 4.53 18.32 -6.48
C THR A 79 4.12 19.37 -7.51
N ALA A 80 4.30 19.06 -8.78
CA ALA A 80 3.79 19.83 -9.90
C ALA A 80 2.34 19.40 -10.18
N VAL A 81 1.41 20.36 -10.17
CA VAL A 81 0.00 20.10 -10.49
C VAL A 81 -0.25 20.45 -11.94
N ILE A 82 -0.38 19.44 -12.78
CA ILE A 82 -0.69 19.56 -14.21
C ILE A 82 -2.17 19.27 -14.47
N GLU A 83 -2.64 19.44 -15.72
CA GLU A 83 -4.05 19.26 -16.09
C GLU A 83 -4.57 17.85 -15.76
N SER A 84 -3.73 16.82 -15.88
CA SER A 84 -4.09 15.41 -15.59
C SER A 84 -3.88 14.99 -14.15
N GLY A 85 -3.49 15.88 -13.25
CA GLY A 85 -3.27 15.61 -11.83
C GLY A 85 -1.84 15.90 -11.35
N PRO A 86 -1.51 15.48 -10.12
CA PRO A 86 -0.20 15.73 -9.53
C PRO A 86 0.89 14.85 -10.15
N VAL A 87 2.10 15.40 -10.25
CA VAL A 87 3.34 14.71 -10.62
C VAL A 87 4.41 15.08 -9.60
N GLU A 88 5.09 14.10 -9.02
CA GLU A 88 6.18 14.36 -8.09
C GLU A 88 7.49 14.61 -8.86
N VAL A 89 8.16 15.73 -8.54
CA VAL A 89 9.46 16.10 -9.08
C VAL A 89 10.45 16.10 -7.92
N THR A 90 11.45 15.21 -7.96
CA THR A 90 12.44 15.08 -6.89
C THR A 90 13.84 15.44 -7.42
N THR A 91 14.50 16.37 -6.75
CA THR A 91 15.91 16.69 -6.98
C THR A 91 16.78 15.50 -6.67
N LEU A 92 17.76 15.18 -7.51
CA LEU A 92 18.75 14.13 -7.25
C LEU A 92 19.47 14.42 -5.93
N ARG A 93 19.63 13.37 -5.12
CA ARG A 93 20.25 13.50 -3.80
C ARG A 93 21.01 12.26 -3.39
N ARG A 94 21.94 12.45 -2.46
CA ARG A 94 22.60 11.38 -1.72
C ARG A 94 22.34 11.53 -0.24
N ASP A 95 22.29 10.42 0.47
CA ASP A 95 22.14 10.41 1.92
C ASP A 95 23.50 10.60 2.57
N LEU A 96 23.67 11.65 3.41
CA LEU A 96 24.91 11.93 4.13
C LEU A 96 24.99 11.15 5.44
N SER A 97 23.87 11.06 6.15
CA SER A 97 23.72 10.30 7.37
C SER A 97 22.25 9.88 7.52
N THR A 98 22.04 8.72 8.10
CA THR A 98 20.70 8.19 8.39
C THR A 98 20.68 7.69 9.83
N ASP A 99 19.59 7.98 10.56
CA ASP A 99 19.37 7.52 11.93
C ASP A 99 18.22 6.48 12.02
N GLY A 100 17.97 5.76 10.92
CA GLY A 100 16.88 4.79 10.80
C GLY A 100 15.52 5.41 10.43
N ARG A 101 15.39 6.74 10.41
CA ARG A 101 14.16 7.45 10.03
C ARG A 101 14.41 8.75 9.29
N HIS A 102 15.37 9.54 9.69
CA HIS A 102 15.67 10.83 9.09
C HIS A 102 17.03 10.74 8.39
N ALA A 103 17.04 11.11 7.12
CA ALA A 103 18.28 11.25 6.35
C ALA A 103 18.62 12.73 6.25
N THR A 104 19.84 13.10 6.62
CA THR A 104 20.43 14.35 6.17
C THR A 104 20.84 14.13 4.72
N VAL A 105 20.25 14.90 3.81
CA VAL A 105 20.48 14.74 2.39
C VAL A 105 21.37 15.86 1.85
N ALA A 106 22.17 15.54 0.84
CA ALA A 106 22.82 16.53 0.00
C ALA A 106 22.33 16.34 -1.43
N PHE A 107 22.05 17.44 -2.11
CA PHE A 107 21.70 17.37 -3.53
C PHE A 107 22.95 17.02 -4.35
N THR A 108 22.75 16.34 -5.46
CA THR A 108 23.81 15.91 -6.39
C THR A 108 23.32 16.06 -7.82
N ASP A 109 24.23 16.08 -8.76
CA ASP A 109 23.96 15.96 -10.20
C ASP A 109 24.25 14.55 -10.74
N ASP A 110 24.76 13.65 -9.88
CA ASP A 110 25.05 12.27 -10.25
C ASP A 110 23.84 11.35 -10.09
N TRP A 111 23.29 10.92 -11.22
CA TRP A 111 22.20 9.97 -11.31
C TRP A 111 22.47 8.63 -10.63
N ARG A 112 23.72 8.17 -10.65
CA ARG A 112 24.12 6.92 -10.01
C ARG A 112 24.10 7.02 -8.48
N GLU A 113 24.49 8.18 -7.92
CA GLU A 113 24.37 8.43 -6.49
C GLU A 113 22.91 8.43 -6.04
N ASP A 114 22.00 9.09 -6.79
CA ASP A 114 20.57 9.05 -6.47
C ASP A 114 19.99 7.62 -6.58
N ALA A 115 20.41 6.87 -7.59
CA ALA A 115 20.00 5.47 -7.73
C ALA A 115 20.51 4.61 -6.56
N ALA A 116 21.74 4.82 -6.10
CA ALA A 116 22.37 4.04 -5.03
C ALA A 116 21.64 4.15 -3.68
N ARG A 117 20.99 5.29 -3.37
CA ARG A 117 20.26 5.47 -2.11
C ARG A 117 18.88 4.78 -2.09
N ARG A 118 18.37 4.32 -3.25
CA ARG A 118 17.06 3.67 -3.34
C ARG A 118 17.10 2.29 -2.67
N ASP A 119 15.94 1.74 -2.36
CA ASP A 119 15.83 0.46 -1.65
C ASP A 119 16.21 -0.75 -2.50
N PHE A 120 15.52 -0.94 -3.64
CA PHE A 120 15.66 -2.12 -4.48
C PHE A 120 16.10 -1.74 -5.89
N THR A 121 16.85 -2.64 -6.52
CA THR A 121 17.36 -2.46 -7.89
C THR A 121 16.25 -2.13 -8.89
N MET A 122 15.10 -2.83 -8.81
CA MET A 122 13.94 -2.62 -9.68
C MET A 122 13.28 -1.23 -9.50
N ASN A 123 13.55 -0.53 -8.41
CA ASN A 123 13.05 0.82 -8.14
C ASN A 123 14.06 1.92 -8.50
N ALA A 124 15.24 1.53 -8.98
CA ALA A 124 16.32 2.44 -9.36
C ALA A 124 16.52 2.50 -10.89
N LEU A 125 15.44 2.23 -11.62
CA LEU A 125 15.38 2.39 -13.06
C LEU A 125 14.90 3.79 -13.40
N TYR A 126 15.59 4.43 -14.34
CA TYR A 126 15.22 5.74 -14.89
C TYR A 126 14.91 5.60 -16.37
N ALA A 127 14.10 6.49 -16.90
CA ALA A 127 13.84 6.56 -18.33
C ALA A 127 13.78 7.99 -18.84
N ASP A 128 14.40 8.26 -19.97
CA ASP A 128 14.29 9.54 -20.66
C ASP A 128 12.89 9.73 -21.21
N PRO A 129 12.24 10.87 -20.92
CA PRO A 129 10.86 11.09 -21.37
C PRO A 129 10.71 11.20 -22.89
N ALA A 130 11.71 11.72 -23.61
CA ALA A 130 11.64 11.95 -25.04
C ALA A 130 11.97 10.68 -25.85
N THR A 131 13.04 9.98 -25.47
CA THR A 131 13.54 8.82 -26.21
C THR A 131 13.01 7.50 -25.67
N GLY A 132 12.59 7.46 -24.39
CA GLY A 132 12.29 6.25 -23.67
C GLY A 132 13.52 5.46 -23.26
N GLU A 133 14.75 5.92 -23.50
CA GLU A 133 15.98 5.23 -23.11
C GLU A 133 15.99 4.96 -21.60
N ILE A 134 16.27 3.70 -21.24
CA ILE A 134 16.31 3.26 -19.84
C ILE A 134 17.74 3.29 -19.33
N PHE A 135 17.94 3.92 -18.17
CA PHE A 135 19.21 3.95 -17.44
C PHE A 135 19.10 3.01 -16.23
N ASP A 136 19.94 1.99 -16.23
CA ASP A 136 20.01 0.96 -15.18
C ASP A 136 21.45 0.90 -14.63
N TYR A 137 21.62 1.39 -13.42
CA TYR A 137 22.93 1.46 -12.76
C TYR A 137 23.27 0.25 -11.89
N PHE A 138 22.27 -0.57 -11.53
CA PHE A 138 22.42 -1.64 -10.53
C PHE A 138 21.82 -2.99 -10.95
N GLY A 139 21.51 -3.16 -12.23
CA GLY A 139 20.95 -4.41 -12.78
C GLY A 139 19.47 -4.63 -12.44
N GLY A 140 18.74 -3.55 -12.20
CA GLY A 140 17.31 -3.59 -11.85
C GLY A 140 16.45 -4.18 -12.94
N ARG A 141 16.84 -4.04 -14.20
CA ARG A 141 16.11 -4.65 -15.32
C ARG A 141 16.21 -6.18 -15.32
N ALA A 142 17.41 -6.72 -15.15
CA ALA A 142 17.59 -8.17 -15.06
C ALA A 142 16.87 -8.75 -13.85
N ASP A 143 16.92 -8.08 -12.70
CA ASP A 143 16.18 -8.48 -11.50
C ASP A 143 14.67 -8.44 -11.74
N LEU A 144 14.18 -7.44 -12.47
CA LEU A 144 12.76 -7.30 -12.79
C LEU A 144 12.26 -8.45 -13.71
N ASP A 145 13.04 -8.79 -14.75
CA ASP A 145 12.75 -9.90 -15.66
C ASP A 145 12.77 -11.24 -14.91
N ALA A 146 13.71 -11.41 -13.98
CA ALA A 146 13.80 -12.59 -13.12
C ALA A 146 12.80 -12.59 -11.94
N ARG A 147 11.96 -11.56 -11.78
CA ARG A 147 11.08 -11.41 -10.62
C ARG A 147 11.85 -11.46 -9.29
N HIS A 148 13.04 -10.94 -9.27
CA HIS A 148 13.97 -10.97 -8.15
C HIS A 148 13.96 -9.65 -7.40
N VAL A 149 13.58 -9.67 -6.12
CA VAL A 149 13.59 -8.47 -5.26
C VAL A 149 14.90 -8.41 -4.51
N ARG A 150 15.81 -7.53 -4.93
CA ARG A 150 17.16 -7.41 -4.39
C ARG A 150 17.45 -5.98 -3.93
N PHE A 151 18.08 -5.86 -2.76
CA PHE A 151 18.57 -4.58 -2.27
C PHE A 151 19.71 -4.04 -3.15
N ILE A 152 19.85 -2.72 -3.20
CA ILE A 152 21.01 -2.09 -3.82
C ILE A 152 22.15 -2.09 -2.80
N GLY A 153 23.26 -2.75 -3.11
CA GLY A 153 24.39 -2.89 -2.20
C GLY A 153 24.16 -3.89 -1.07
N ASP A 154 24.76 -3.65 0.09
CA ASP A 154 24.68 -4.54 1.24
C ASP A 154 23.34 -4.44 1.97
N PRO A 155 22.56 -5.53 2.10
CA PRO A 155 21.23 -5.50 2.72
C PRO A 155 21.25 -5.06 4.18
N TYR A 156 22.27 -5.42 4.96
CA TYR A 156 22.37 -5.01 6.37
C TYR A 156 22.55 -3.51 6.51
N HIS A 157 23.37 -2.93 5.66
CA HIS A 157 23.57 -1.49 5.61
C HIS A 157 22.28 -0.78 5.21
N ARG A 158 21.61 -1.27 4.15
CA ARG A 158 20.35 -0.69 3.67
C ARG A 158 19.22 -0.74 4.70
N ILE A 159 19.14 -1.81 5.48
CA ILE A 159 18.15 -1.94 6.58
C ILE A 159 18.52 -1.01 7.75
N ALA A 160 19.81 -0.80 8.04
CA ALA A 160 20.23 0.11 9.09
C ALA A 160 19.89 1.58 8.80
N GLU A 161 19.89 1.99 7.52
CA GLU A 161 19.47 3.33 7.10
C GLU A 161 17.97 3.60 7.30
N ASP A 162 17.12 2.62 7.00
CA ASP A 162 15.67 2.68 7.25
C ASP A 162 15.14 1.26 7.51
N HIS A 163 14.81 0.97 8.75
CA HIS A 163 14.31 -0.33 9.18
C HIS A 163 12.98 -0.72 8.50
N LEU A 164 12.22 0.24 7.94
CA LEU A 164 11.01 -0.04 7.17
C LEU A 164 11.31 -0.88 5.91
N ARG A 165 12.54 -0.83 5.42
CA ARG A 165 12.97 -1.63 4.27
C ARG A 165 12.79 -3.12 4.48
N ILE A 166 12.76 -3.61 5.73
CA ILE A 166 12.40 -5.00 6.06
C ILE A 166 10.97 -5.29 5.55
N LEU A 167 9.98 -4.51 5.99
CA LEU A 167 8.59 -4.73 5.57
C LEU A 167 8.38 -4.45 4.08
N ARG A 168 9.09 -3.46 3.55
CA ARG A 168 9.08 -3.16 2.12
C ARG A 168 9.59 -4.34 1.29
N PHE A 169 10.67 -5.02 1.73
CA PHE A 169 11.20 -6.21 1.06
C PHE A 169 10.11 -7.29 0.92
N PHE A 170 9.43 -7.64 1.98
CA PHE A 170 8.34 -8.62 1.93
C PHE A 170 7.14 -8.12 1.10
N ARG A 171 6.79 -6.84 1.18
CA ARG A 171 5.73 -6.29 0.34
C ARG A 171 6.06 -6.35 -1.15
N PHE A 172 7.29 -6.00 -1.52
CA PHE A 172 7.75 -6.09 -2.91
C PHE A 172 7.81 -7.54 -3.38
N LEU A 173 8.29 -8.44 -2.53
CA LEU A 173 8.28 -9.88 -2.80
C LEU A 173 6.85 -10.41 -3.02
N ALA A 174 5.89 -9.97 -2.20
CA ALA A 174 4.49 -10.37 -2.35
C ALA A 174 3.84 -9.84 -3.64
N ARG A 175 4.25 -8.66 -4.09
CA ARG A 175 3.66 -8.02 -5.28
C ARG A 175 4.35 -8.43 -6.58
N PHE A 176 5.68 -8.53 -6.59
CA PHE A 176 6.48 -8.62 -7.81
C PHE A 176 7.38 -9.85 -7.87
N GLY A 177 7.75 -10.43 -6.72
CA GLY A 177 8.80 -11.46 -6.65
C GLY A 177 8.26 -12.89 -6.70
N ASP A 178 9.02 -13.77 -7.36
CA ASP A 178 8.76 -15.22 -7.38
C ASP A 178 9.62 -15.93 -6.34
N ALA A 179 10.90 -15.53 -6.20
CA ALA A 179 11.81 -16.03 -5.18
C ALA A 179 12.47 -14.87 -4.42
N PRO A 180 12.72 -15.02 -3.10
CA PRO A 180 13.45 -14.03 -2.33
C PRO A 180 14.93 -14.05 -2.68
N ASP A 181 15.59 -12.88 -2.65
CA ASP A 181 17.05 -12.77 -2.56
C ASP A 181 17.50 -13.32 -1.21
N ALA A 182 18.41 -14.31 -1.23
CA ALA A 182 18.83 -15.00 -0.01
C ALA A 182 19.50 -14.05 0.99
N ALA A 183 20.43 -13.19 0.51
CA ALA A 183 21.12 -12.24 1.37
C ALA A 183 20.15 -11.21 1.98
N GLY A 184 19.21 -10.70 1.18
CA GLY A 184 18.16 -9.79 1.64
C GLY A 184 17.25 -10.44 2.67
N LEU A 185 16.84 -11.69 2.43
CA LEU A 185 15.98 -12.44 3.35
C LEU A 185 16.67 -12.70 4.69
N ASP A 186 17.95 -13.09 4.68
CA ASP A 186 18.73 -13.36 5.89
C ASP A 186 18.96 -12.07 6.69
N ALA A 187 19.26 -10.97 6.02
CA ALA A 187 19.39 -9.66 6.66
C ALA A 187 18.06 -9.20 7.29
N CYS A 188 16.93 -9.37 6.61
CA CYS A 188 15.61 -9.04 7.16
C CYS A 188 15.31 -9.84 8.43
N GLY A 189 15.58 -11.16 8.44
CA GLY A 189 15.40 -12.01 9.62
C GLY A 189 16.31 -11.60 10.78
N ALA A 190 17.60 -11.39 10.51
CA ALA A 190 18.57 -10.98 11.53
C ALA A 190 18.23 -9.62 12.17
N ARG A 191 17.63 -8.72 11.40
CA ARG A 191 17.31 -7.34 11.82
C ARG A 191 15.82 -7.15 12.19
N ALA A 192 15.03 -8.22 12.30
CA ALA A 192 13.59 -8.13 12.57
C ALA A 192 13.25 -7.30 13.83
N LYS A 193 14.08 -7.35 14.87
CA LYS A 193 13.89 -6.57 16.10
C LYS A 193 13.93 -5.05 15.89
N ASP A 194 14.61 -4.58 14.86
CA ASP A 194 14.71 -3.15 14.55
C ASP A 194 13.37 -2.55 14.11
N LEU A 195 12.40 -3.38 13.72
CA LEU A 195 11.02 -2.96 13.46
C LEU A 195 10.36 -2.27 14.68
N MET A 196 10.84 -2.55 15.88
CA MET A 196 10.34 -1.91 17.10
C MET A 196 10.60 -0.39 17.15
N ALA A 197 11.61 0.09 16.45
CA ALA A 197 11.95 1.51 16.36
C ALA A 197 11.00 2.29 15.43
N LEU A 198 10.23 1.61 14.61
CA LEU A 198 9.32 2.24 13.65
C LEU A 198 8.01 2.70 14.29
N SER A 199 7.44 3.76 13.72
CA SER A 199 6.07 4.16 14.06
C SER A 199 5.06 3.09 13.61
N ARG A 200 4.02 2.90 14.41
CA ARG A 200 3.01 1.88 14.16
C ARG A 200 2.22 2.13 12.87
N GLU A 201 2.09 3.38 12.48
CA GLU A 201 1.47 3.79 11.22
C GLU A 201 2.26 3.28 10.02
N ARG A 202 3.60 3.43 10.03
CA ARG A 202 4.45 2.94 8.94
C ARG A 202 4.37 1.41 8.81
N ILE A 203 4.40 0.70 9.94
CA ILE A 203 4.25 -0.77 9.96
C ILE A 203 2.88 -1.17 9.39
N ARG A 204 1.80 -0.54 9.86
CA ARG A 204 0.43 -0.76 9.38
C ARG A 204 0.35 -0.59 7.87
N ASP A 205 0.84 0.52 7.35
CA ASP A 205 0.68 0.86 5.94
C ASP A 205 1.40 -0.13 5.02
N GLU A 206 2.59 -0.59 5.37
CA GLU A 206 3.29 -1.62 4.63
C GLU A 206 2.59 -2.99 4.76
N LEU A 207 2.13 -3.36 5.96
CA LEU A 207 1.42 -4.62 6.18
C LEU A 207 0.12 -4.68 5.39
N LEU A 208 -0.71 -3.65 5.46
CA LEU A 208 -1.99 -3.63 4.75
C LEU A 208 -1.80 -3.70 3.22
N LYS A 209 -0.77 -3.03 2.69
CA LYS A 209 -0.40 -3.14 1.27
C LYS A 209 0.11 -4.54 0.91
N LEU A 210 0.86 -5.20 1.79
CA LEU A 210 1.33 -6.56 1.60
C LEU A 210 0.17 -7.55 1.55
N LEU A 211 -0.78 -7.41 2.47
CA LEU A 211 -1.90 -8.33 2.61
C LEU A 211 -2.78 -8.40 1.36
N VAL A 212 -2.91 -7.34 0.57
CA VAL A 212 -3.68 -7.35 -0.69
C VAL A 212 -2.86 -7.75 -1.92
N ALA A 213 -1.58 -8.04 -1.76
CA ALA A 213 -0.73 -8.47 -2.87
C ALA A 213 -1.08 -9.90 -3.33
N LYS A 214 -0.70 -10.21 -4.59
CA LYS A 214 -0.99 -11.50 -5.23
C LYS A 214 -0.44 -12.70 -4.44
N ASN A 215 0.80 -12.59 -3.96
CA ASN A 215 1.50 -13.67 -3.25
C ASN A 215 1.48 -13.48 -1.71
N ALA A 216 0.48 -12.79 -1.17
CA ALA A 216 0.42 -12.46 0.26
C ALA A 216 0.55 -13.69 1.18
N VAL A 217 -0.17 -14.78 0.90
CA VAL A 217 -0.15 -16.01 1.72
C VAL A 217 1.26 -16.59 1.82
N ARG A 218 1.91 -16.80 0.67
CA ARG A 218 3.28 -17.35 0.60
C ARG A 218 4.26 -16.48 1.39
N VAL A 219 4.14 -15.15 1.22
CA VAL A 219 5.08 -14.22 1.87
C VAL A 219 4.80 -14.08 3.36
N VAL A 220 3.55 -14.11 3.81
CA VAL A 220 3.21 -14.15 5.25
C VAL A 220 3.78 -15.40 5.91
N ARG A 221 3.71 -16.58 5.28
CA ARG A 221 4.37 -17.81 5.77
C ARG A 221 5.87 -17.62 5.91
N LEU A 222 6.52 -17.05 4.89
CA LEU A 222 7.96 -16.75 4.93
C LEU A 222 8.31 -15.76 6.04
N MET A 223 7.48 -14.75 6.29
CA MET A 223 7.66 -13.80 7.40
C MET A 223 7.53 -14.49 8.77
N LEU A 224 6.61 -15.46 8.90
CA LEU A 224 6.49 -16.28 10.12
C LEU A 224 7.74 -17.14 10.35
N GLU A 225 8.19 -17.85 9.32
CA GLU A 225 9.40 -18.68 9.35
C GLU A 225 10.66 -17.88 9.75
N ARG A 226 10.74 -16.63 9.31
CA ARG A 226 11.87 -15.71 9.58
C ARG A 226 11.68 -14.86 10.84
N GLY A 227 10.60 -15.06 11.62
CA GLY A 227 10.34 -14.36 12.87
C GLY A 227 10.07 -12.86 12.73
N ILE A 228 9.63 -12.41 11.56
CA ILE A 228 9.42 -10.97 11.27
C ILE A 228 8.28 -10.39 12.11
N PHE A 229 7.24 -11.17 12.40
CA PHE A 229 6.11 -10.71 13.19
C PHE A 229 6.40 -10.66 14.70
N ALA A 230 7.29 -11.51 15.19
CA ALA A 230 7.54 -11.68 16.63
C ALA A 230 7.76 -10.35 17.40
N PRO A 231 8.53 -9.36 16.92
CA PRO A 231 8.75 -8.12 17.66
C PRO A 231 7.57 -7.13 17.62
N VAL A 232 6.67 -7.23 16.65
CA VAL A 232 5.64 -6.18 16.41
C VAL A 232 4.20 -6.69 16.49
N LEU A 233 3.95 -7.93 16.08
CA LEU A 233 2.65 -8.60 16.04
C LEU A 233 2.80 -10.08 16.39
N PRO A 234 3.24 -10.43 17.60
CA PRO A 234 3.50 -11.81 18.01
C PRO A 234 2.25 -12.70 17.99
N GLU A 235 1.07 -12.10 17.92
CA GLU A 235 -0.20 -12.81 17.80
C GLU A 235 -0.40 -13.46 16.44
N ILE A 236 0.33 -13.04 15.42
CA ILE A 236 0.29 -13.65 14.07
C ILE A 236 1.18 -14.89 14.09
N VAL A 237 0.58 -16.07 14.20
CA VAL A 237 1.29 -17.36 14.37
C VAL A 237 1.03 -18.35 13.24
N SER A 238 0.01 -18.14 12.41
CA SER A 238 -0.34 -18.96 11.25
C SER A 238 -0.88 -18.11 10.10
N ALA A 239 -0.78 -18.64 8.87
CA ALA A 239 -1.39 -18.08 7.67
C ALA A 239 -2.51 -18.97 7.08
N ASP A 240 -2.95 -20.00 7.80
CA ASP A 240 -3.86 -21.01 7.25
C ASP A 240 -5.25 -20.44 6.98
N LEU A 241 -5.78 -19.64 7.92
CA LEU A 241 -7.07 -18.96 7.70
C LEU A 241 -6.95 -17.89 6.60
N LEU A 242 -5.80 -17.24 6.46
CA LEU A 242 -5.56 -16.31 5.34
C LEU A 242 -5.58 -17.05 4.00
N GLU A 243 -4.97 -18.23 3.91
CA GLU A 243 -5.00 -19.05 2.69
C GLU A 243 -6.43 -19.47 2.34
N HIS A 244 -7.15 -20.01 3.32
CA HIS A 244 -8.56 -20.36 3.16
C HIS A 244 -9.41 -19.16 2.68
N LEU A 245 -9.23 -18.01 3.32
CA LEU A 245 -9.89 -16.78 2.94
C LEU A 245 -9.58 -16.37 1.49
N VAL A 246 -8.30 -16.36 1.09
CA VAL A 246 -7.88 -15.93 -0.26
C VAL A 246 -8.48 -16.79 -1.36
N LEU A 247 -8.55 -18.11 -1.15
CA LEU A 247 -9.20 -19.04 -2.09
C LEU A 247 -10.68 -18.72 -2.29
N ARG A 248 -11.38 -18.38 -1.21
CA ARG A 248 -12.82 -18.06 -1.22
C ARG A 248 -13.08 -16.66 -1.78
N GLU A 249 -12.29 -15.68 -1.35
CA GLU A 249 -12.39 -14.27 -1.72
C GLU A 249 -12.24 -14.06 -3.23
N THR A 250 -11.28 -14.77 -3.85
CA THR A 250 -10.97 -14.64 -5.30
C THR A 250 -12.19 -14.92 -6.19
N ALA A 251 -13.14 -15.73 -5.73
CA ALA A 251 -14.32 -16.09 -6.51
C ALA A 251 -15.45 -15.06 -6.43
N VAL A 252 -15.46 -14.15 -5.45
CA VAL A 252 -16.65 -13.34 -5.11
C VAL A 252 -16.41 -11.91 -4.68
N ALA A 253 -15.17 -11.56 -4.33
CA ALA A 253 -14.84 -10.23 -3.81
C ALA A 253 -13.41 -9.81 -4.17
N ALA A 254 -13.17 -8.51 -4.21
CA ALA A 254 -11.82 -7.97 -4.30
C ALA A 254 -11.05 -8.22 -2.99
N PRO A 255 -9.70 -8.32 -3.05
CA PRO A 255 -8.85 -8.39 -1.88
C PRO A 255 -9.07 -7.18 -0.95
N ASP A 256 -9.27 -7.45 0.34
CA ASP A 256 -9.45 -6.40 1.33
C ASP A 256 -8.46 -6.54 2.49
N PRO A 257 -7.70 -5.47 2.81
CA PRO A 257 -6.62 -5.55 3.79
C PRO A 257 -7.11 -5.78 5.23
N ILE A 258 -8.28 -5.26 5.62
CA ILE A 258 -8.81 -5.44 6.98
C ILE A 258 -9.38 -6.84 7.16
N ARG A 259 -10.08 -7.37 6.15
CA ARG A 259 -10.55 -8.76 6.14
C ARG A 259 -9.38 -9.74 6.22
N ARG A 260 -8.32 -9.51 5.41
CA ARG A 260 -7.13 -10.36 5.41
C ARG A 260 -6.32 -10.23 6.71
N LEU A 261 -6.30 -9.06 7.35
CA LEU A 261 -5.72 -8.90 8.69
C LEU A 261 -6.54 -9.69 9.73
N ALA A 262 -7.87 -9.68 9.65
CA ALA A 262 -8.73 -10.45 10.53
C ALA A 262 -8.46 -11.96 10.46
N ALA A 263 -8.05 -12.48 9.30
CA ALA A 263 -7.66 -13.87 9.11
C ALA A 263 -6.31 -14.25 9.76
N LEU A 264 -5.54 -13.28 10.22
CA LEU A 264 -4.21 -13.50 10.80
C LEU A 264 -4.17 -13.37 12.33
N ILE A 265 -5.20 -12.80 12.92
CA ILE A 265 -5.21 -12.44 14.35
C ILE A 265 -6.26 -13.24 15.13
N PRO A 266 -6.04 -13.51 16.42
CA PRO A 266 -7.06 -14.10 17.27
C PRO A 266 -8.24 -13.14 17.46
N ALA A 267 -9.44 -13.69 17.60
CA ALA A 267 -10.68 -12.92 17.71
C ALA A 267 -10.67 -11.94 18.90
N ASP A 268 -10.18 -12.37 20.04
CA ASP A 268 -10.05 -11.58 21.28
C ASP A 268 -8.94 -10.52 21.21
N GLY A 269 -8.01 -10.63 20.24
CA GLY A 269 -6.92 -9.67 20.01
C GLY A 269 -7.29 -8.47 19.14
N SER A 270 -8.43 -8.49 18.46
CA SER A 270 -8.77 -7.53 17.40
C SER A 270 -8.71 -6.06 17.84
N GLU A 271 -9.22 -5.74 19.03
CA GLU A 271 -9.24 -4.36 19.55
C GLU A 271 -7.82 -3.90 19.92
N THR A 272 -7.05 -4.73 20.63
CA THR A 272 -5.68 -4.42 21.07
C THR A 272 -4.74 -4.28 19.87
N ILE A 273 -4.83 -5.18 18.89
CA ILE A 273 -4.01 -5.15 17.67
C ILE A 273 -4.40 -3.93 16.82
N GLY A 274 -5.71 -3.66 16.67
CA GLY A 274 -6.20 -2.49 15.95
C GLY A 274 -5.72 -1.17 16.56
N ALA A 275 -5.70 -1.08 17.90
CA ALA A 275 -5.15 0.08 18.61
C ALA A 275 -3.63 0.17 18.44
N ARG A 276 -2.89 -0.94 18.58
CA ARG A 276 -1.43 -1.02 18.41
C ARG A 276 -1.01 -0.58 17.01
N LEU A 277 -1.71 -1.00 15.97
CA LEU A 277 -1.48 -0.60 14.58
C LEU A 277 -2.00 0.80 14.25
N LYS A 278 -2.61 1.50 15.22
CA LYS A 278 -3.23 2.81 15.02
C LYS A 278 -4.17 2.84 13.81
N LEU A 279 -4.99 1.81 13.69
CA LEU A 279 -6.06 1.78 12.71
C LEU A 279 -7.07 2.90 12.99
N SER A 280 -7.67 3.47 11.94
CA SER A 280 -8.76 4.44 12.11
C SER A 280 -9.94 3.80 12.86
N ASN A 281 -10.79 4.61 13.50
CA ASN A 281 -11.96 4.12 14.23
C ASN A 281 -12.89 3.27 13.35
N ARG A 282 -13.01 3.59 12.05
CA ARG A 282 -13.77 2.80 11.09
C ARG A 282 -13.12 1.43 10.88
N GLN A 283 -11.81 1.39 10.66
CA GLN A 283 -11.08 0.14 10.46
C GLN A 283 -11.08 -0.75 11.71
N ARG A 284 -10.93 -0.16 12.91
CA ARG A 284 -10.99 -0.91 14.18
C ARG A 284 -12.36 -1.56 14.39
N ARG A 285 -13.45 -0.80 14.19
CA ARG A 285 -14.81 -1.36 14.29
C ARG A 285 -15.03 -2.47 13.30
N ARG A 286 -14.57 -2.31 12.05
CA ARG A 286 -14.67 -3.35 11.02
C ARG A 286 -13.86 -4.58 11.37
N LEU A 287 -12.61 -4.42 11.85
CA LEU A 287 -11.76 -5.52 12.27
C LEU A 287 -12.40 -6.33 13.41
N ALA A 288 -12.89 -5.63 14.44
CA ALA A 288 -13.59 -6.26 15.57
C ALA A 288 -14.89 -6.95 15.13
N ALA A 289 -15.61 -6.40 14.16
CA ALA A 289 -16.81 -7.02 13.62
C ALA A 289 -16.50 -8.25 12.75
N ALA A 290 -15.42 -8.23 11.99
CA ALA A 290 -15.05 -9.29 11.05
C ALA A 290 -14.70 -10.62 11.73
N VAL A 291 -14.07 -10.56 12.92
CA VAL A 291 -13.68 -11.76 13.67
C VAL A 291 -14.83 -12.42 14.43
N VAL A 292 -16.03 -11.83 14.45
CA VAL A 292 -17.21 -12.42 15.09
C VAL A 292 -17.81 -13.48 14.15
N PRO A 293 -18.05 -14.72 14.64
CA PRO A 293 -18.67 -15.75 13.83
C PRO A 293 -20.02 -15.31 13.22
N PRO A 294 -20.36 -15.74 12.00
CA PRO A 294 -21.64 -15.43 11.39
C PRO A 294 -22.76 -16.28 12.04
N GLU A 295 -23.79 -15.63 12.54
CA GLU A 295 -24.96 -16.27 13.12
C GLU A 295 -26.22 -16.05 12.27
N GLY A 296 -27.11 -17.01 12.22
CA GLY A 296 -28.37 -16.95 11.51
C GLY A 296 -28.24 -17.00 9.98
N GLU A 297 -29.28 -16.59 9.27
CA GLU A 297 -29.29 -16.53 7.81
C GLU A 297 -28.46 -15.39 7.26
N ALA A 298 -27.90 -15.57 6.07
CA ALA A 298 -26.97 -14.62 5.46
C ALA A 298 -27.57 -13.21 5.25
N LEU A 299 -28.82 -13.13 4.81
CA LEU A 299 -29.50 -11.84 4.62
C LEU A 299 -29.83 -11.15 5.94
N HIS A 300 -30.16 -11.93 6.98
CA HIS A 300 -30.37 -11.40 8.31
C HIS A 300 -29.05 -10.85 8.91
N LEU A 301 -27.94 -11.59 8.69
CA LEU A 301 -26.61 -11.11 9.05
C LEU A 301 -26.27 -9.80 8.32
N ALA A 302 -26.59 -9.71 7.00
CA ALA A 302 -26.34 -8.51 6.19
C ALA A 302 -27.19 -7.32 6.67
N TYR A 303 -28.41 -7.55 7.10
CA TYR A 303 -29.26 -6.51 7.66
C TYR A 303 -28.70 -5.92 8.96
N ARG A 304 -28.18 -6.77 9.86
CA ARG A 304 -27.64 -6.37 11.16
C ARG A 304 -26.23 -5.81 11.11
N ALA A 305 -25.33 -6.46 10.38
CA ALA A 305 -23.91 -6.11 10.31
C ALA A 305 -23.55 -5.16 9.16
N GLY A 306 -24.51 -4.89 8.28
CA GLY A 306 -24.26 -4.27 6.99
C GLY A 306 -23.65 -5.25 5.98
N ARG A 307 -23.79 -4.94 4.68
CA ARG A 307 -23.31 -5.80 3.59
C ARG A 307 -21.81 -6.13 3.72
N GLU A 308 -20.96 -5.12 3.96
CA GLU A 308 -19.51 -5.31 4.11
C GLU A 308 -19.18 -6.24 5.30
N GLY A 309 -19.78 -6.02 6.46
CA GLY A 309 -19.55 -6.84 7.65
C GLY A 309 -20.04 -8.28 7.51
N ALA A 310 -21.16 -8.50 6.82
CA ALA A 310 -21.64 -9.85 6.53
C ALA A 310 -20.72 -10.59 5.56
N ILE A 311 -20.28 -9.94 4.49
CA ILE A 311 -19.30 -10.51 3.55
C ILE A 311 -18.00 -10.90 4.27
N ASP A 312 -17.48 -10.02 5.14
CA ASP A 312 -16.26 -10.31 5.91
C ASP A 312 -16.43 -11.58 6.77
N ARG A 313 -17.50 -11.69 7.55
CA ARG A 313 -17.78 -12.83 8.44
C ARG A 313 -18.02 -14.13 7.67
N LEU A 314 -18.79 -14.08 6.58
CA LEU A 314 -19.08 -15.24 5.75
C LEU A 314 -17.80 -15.77 5.08
N LEU A 315 -16.93 -14.89 4.58
CA LEU A 315 -15.66 -15.30 3.96
C LEU A 315 -14.66 -15.86 4.96
N LEU A 316 -14.67 -15.37 6.20
CA LEU A 316 -13.80 -15.85 7.29
C LEU A 316 -14.31 -17.12 7.98
N SER A 317 -15.46 -17.65 7.55
CA SER A 317 -16.05 -18.89 8.07
C SER A 317 -16.13 -19.97 7.00
N ASP A 318 -16.59 -21.16 7.39
CA ASP A 318 -16.81 -22.30 6.46
C ASP A 318 -18.15 -22.26 5.73
N ARG A 319 -18.92 -21.15 5.86
CA ARG A 319 -20.22 -20.97 5.21
C ARG A 319 -20.09 -20.97 3.67
N PRO A 320 -21.07 -21.48 2.92
CA PRO A 320 -21.00 -21.54 1.45
C PRO A 320 -20.74 -20.17 0.80
N VAL A 321 -19.85 -20.13 -0.20
CA VAL A 321 -19.54 -18.89 -0.97
C VAL A 321 -20.75 -18.34 -1.70
N THR A 322 -21.77 -19.21 -1.98
CA THR A 322 -23.05 -18.79 -2.54
C THR A 322 -23.77 -17.77 -1.65
N GLU A 323 -23.65 -17.86 -0.35
CA GLU A 323 -24.23 -16.90 0.59
C GLU A 323 -23.58 -15.53 0.48
N VAL A 324 -22.27 -15.49 0.22
CA VAL A 324 -21.56 -14.23 -0.02
C VAL A 324 -22.08 -13.54 -1.28
N ARG A 325 -22.34 -14.30 -2.35
CA ARG A 325 -22.95 -13.77 -3.58
C ARG A 325 -24.34 -13.22 -3.31
N THR A 326 -25.16 -13.98 -2.60
CA THR A 326 -26.52 -13.55 -2.21
C THR A 326 -26.48 -12.21 -1.45
N VAL A 327 -25.53 -12.05 -0.52
CA VAL A 327 -25.36 -10.81 0.24
C VAL A 327 -24.79 -9.68 -0.63
N ALA A 328 -23.88 -9.98 -1.55
CA ALA A 328 -23.27 -8.97 -2.44
C ALA A 328 -24.31 -8.31 -3.37
N ASP A 329 -25.27 -9.09 -3.85
CA ASP A 329 -26.33 -8.64 -4.77
C ASP A 329 -27.57 -8.08 -4.04
N TRP A 330 -27.59 -8.18 -2.69
CA TRP A 330 -28.76 -7.80 -1.92
C TRP A 330 -28.73 -6.33 -1.49
N GLU A 331 -29.89 -5.67 -1.64
CA GLU A 331 -30.15 -4.35 -1.09
C GLU A 331 -31.02 -4.45 0.16
N ALA A 332 -30.54 -3.84 1.25
CA ALA A 332 -31.28 -3.83 2.50
C ALA A 332 -32.63 -3.13 2.33
N PRO A 333 -33.74 -3.76 2.70
CA PRO A 333 -35.04 -3.12 2.64
C PRO A 333 -35.04 -1.91 3.58
N ARG A 334 -35.62 -0.81 3.13
CA ARG A 334 -35.80 0.36 3.98
C ARG A 334 -36.92 0.08 5.00
N PHE A 335 -36.55 0.14 6.28
CA PHE A 335 -37.53 0.07 7.34
C PHE A 335 -38.44 1.31 7.27
N ARG A 336 -39.75 1.07 7.03
CA ARG A 336 -40.70 2.15 6.76
C ARG A 336 -41.16 2.89 8.02
N LEU A 337 -41.07 2.25 9.19
CA LEU A 337 -41.46 2.87 10.45
C LEU A 337 -40.36 3.80 10.95
N THR A 338 -40.67 5.06 11.14
CA THR A 338 -39.74 6.06 11.66
C THR A 338 -40.06 6.40 13.11
N GLY A 339 -39.08 6.91 13.86
CA GLY A 339 -39.28 7.40 15.22
C GLY A 339 -40.38 8.46 15.29
N GLY A 340 -40.46 9.34 14.30
CA GLY A 340 -41.53 10.33 14.17
C GLY A 340 -42.91 9.72 14.01
N ALA A 341 -43.04 8.62 13.26
CA ALA A 341 -44.31 7.91 13.10
C ALA A 341 -44.79 7.23 14.40
N ILE A 342 -43.83 6.80 15.25
CA ILE A 342 -44.14 6.24 16.57
C ILE A 342 -44.58 7.35 17.53
N VAL A 343 -43.88 8.49 17.54
CA VAL A 343 -44.28 9.66 18.34
C VAL A 343 -45.67 10.17 17.92
N ALA A 344 -45.95 10.24 16.63
CA ALA A 344 -47.25 10.63 16.12
C ALA A 344 -48.42 9.69 16.56
N ARG A 345 -48.08 8.43 16.95
CA ARG A 345 -49.03 7.47 17.52
C ARG A 345 -49.13 7.52 19.06
N GLY A 346 -48.58 8.56 19.68
CA GLY A 346 -48.74 8.84 21.09
C GLY A 346 -47.62 8.34 22.01
N VAL A 347 -46.51 7.79 21.46
CA VAL A 347 -45.37 7.41 22.25
C VAL A 347 -44.52 8.67 22.55
N LYS A 348 -44.23 8.92 23.81
CA LYS A 348 -43.41 10.08 24.22
C LYS A 348 -41.99 9.99 23.59
N ALA A 349 -41.55 11.11 23.01
CA ALA A 349 -40.18 11.18 22.46
C ALA A 349 -39.12 10.84 23.53
N GLY A 350 -38.26 9.89 23.23
CA GLY A 350 -37.25 9.44 24.18
C GLY A 350 -36.76 7.99 23.92
N PRO A 351 -36.09 7.37 24.89
CA PRO A 351 -35.54 6.01 24.77
C PRO A 351 -36.56 4.93 24.39
N ASP A 352 -37.84 5.08 24.76
CA ASP A 352 -38.89 4.14 24.44
C ASP A 352 -39.18 4.03 22.94
N VAL A 353 -39.03 5.15 22.21
CA VAL A 353 -39.14 5.14 20.75
C VAL A 353 -38.06 4.25 20.11
N ALA A 354 -36.82 4.37 20.57
CA ALA A 354 -35.74 3.55 20.07
C ALA A 354 -35.87 2.08 20.47
N ARG A 355 -36.44 1.79 21.64
CA ARG A 355 -36.75 0.43 22.10
C ARG A 355 -37.85 -0.22 21.23
N LEU A 356 -38.92 0.50 20.97
CA LEU A 356 -40.03 0.02 20.14
C LEU A 356 -39.61 -0.19 18.68
N LEU A 357 -38.80 0.73 18.10
CA LEU A 357 -38.22 0.53 16.78
C LEU A 357 -37.47 -0.78 16.69
N ARG A 358 -36.57 -1.04 17.65
CA ARG A 358 -35.78 -2.28 17.72
C ARG A 358 -36.58 -3.55 17.92
N GLN A 359 -37.78 -3.46 18.52
CA GLN A 359 -38.68 -4.62 18.71
C GLN A 359 -39.48 -4.96 17.47
N VAL A 360 -39.72 -3.98 16.60
CA VAL A 360 -40.51 -4.13 15.38
C VAL A 360 -39.61 -4.38 14.15
N GLU A 361 -38.36 -3.95 14.23
CA GLU A 361 -37.33 -4.19 13.24
C GLU A 361 -36.80 -5.65 13.30
#